data_0ebbf5d7798f45f0dc9f09ec59490e25
#
_entry.id   0ebbf5d7798f45f0dc9f09ec59490e25
#
_cell.length_a   1.000
_cell.length_b   1.000
_cell.length_c   1.000
_cell.angle_alpha   90.00
_cell.angle_beta   90.00
_cell.angle_gamma   90.00
#
_symmetry.space_group_name_H-M   'P 1'
#
loop_
_entity.id
_entity.type
_entity.pdbx_description
1 polymer ?
#
loop_
_entity_poly.entity_id
_entity_poly.type
_entity_poly.pdbx_seq_one_letter_code
_entity_poly.pdbx_strand_id
1 'polypeptide(L)'
;MTMSPKERVRGMLRTMEQVLVDLLVDDDACLRLMDRRIGIQYEVLGRTLEAAKGGIDMLHIGEDLGTQIGPLIGLDLFRRHIRPRHQRFVDLASAFGIPVMIHCCGSSSWAFSDFIETGIRVVDTLQPEARDMAPAYLKREYGRKLAFHGCISTAGAVATGTVADAIACVRRTLEIMMPGGGYALAPTHQLQDNSPTANVVAMYDAARKYGRY
;
A
#
# COMPACT_ATOMS: atom_id res chain seq x y z
N MET A 1 5.90 11.27 5.88
CA MET A 1 5.00 11.24 7.05
C MET A 1 3.60 10.99 6.52
N THR A 2 3.18 9.72 6.44
CA THR A 2 1.85 9.34 5.94
C THR A 2 0.88 9.45 7.10
N MET A 3 -0.05 10.39 7.03
CA MET A 3 -1.12 10.52 8.02
C MET A 3 -2.06 9.31 7.91
N SER A 4 -2.46 8.74 9.06
CA SER A 4 -3.46 7.67 9.09
C SER A 4 -4.81 8.15 8.53
N PRO A 5 -5.69 7.25 8.06
CA PRO A 5 -7.04 7.63 7.60
C PRO A 5 -7.82 8.42 8.66
N LYS A 6 -7.66 8.10 9.94
CA LYS A 6 -8.29 8.84 11.05
C LYS A 6 -7.73 10.25 11.23
N GLU A 7 -6.44 10.46 10.99
CA GLU A 7 -5.81 11.77 11.06
C GLU A 7 -6.09 12.61 9.80
N ARG A 8 -6.25 11.94 8.64
CA ARG A 8 -6.70 12.61 7.39
C ARG A 8 -8.13 13.14 7.50
N VAL A 9 -8.96 12.53 8.34
CA VAL A 9 -10.34 12.96 8.60
C VAL A 9 -10.42 14.08 9.65
N ARG A 10 -9.50 14.13 10.64
CA ARG A 10 -9.45 15.15 11.69
C ARG A 10 -8.86 16.50 11.23
N GLY A 11 -9.35 17.10 10.29
CA GLY A 11 -8.89 18.41 9.76
C GLY A 11 -9.35 18.60 8.34
N MET A 12 -10.18 17.69 7.87
CA MET A 12 -10.75 17.71 6.53
C MET A 12 -12.12 18.40 6.54
N LEU A 13 -12.45 19.03 5.41
CA LEU A 13 -13.73 19.69 5.17
C LEU A 13 -14.92 18.72 5.15
N ARG A 14 -14.67 17.41 5.09
CA ARG A 14 -15.66 16.33 5.05
C ARG A 14 -15.23 15.16 5.94
N THR A 15 -16.16 14.47 6.57
CA THR A 15 -15.91 13.18 7.23
C THR A 15 -15.72 12.09 6.17
N MET A 16 -15.08 10.97 6.55
CA MET A 16 -14.92 9.82 5.65
C MET A 16 -16.28 9.28 5.19
N GLU A 17 -17.24 9.14 6.11
CA GLU A 17 -18.60 8.72 5.79
C GLU A 17 -19.25 9.64 4.75
N GLN A 18 -19.15 10.96 4.94
CA GLN A 18 -19.70 11.91 3.99
C GLN A 18 -19.03 11.82 2.61
N VAL A 19 -17.70 11.62 2.56
CA VAL A 19 -16.98 11.43 1.29
C VAL A 19 -17.47 10.18 0.56
N LEU A 20 -17.72 9.08 1.28
CA LEU A 20 -18.23 7.85 0.67
C LEU A 20 -19.66 8.05 0.11
N VAL A 21 -20.53 8.77 0.83
CA VAL A 21 -21.86 9.14 0.34
C VAL A 21 -21.75 10.06 -0.87
N ASP A 22 -20.92 11.08 -0.81
CA ASP A 22 -20.71 12.04 -1.90
C ASP A 22 -20.21 11.34 -3.19
N LEU A 23 -19.33 10.35 -3.06
CA LEU A 23 -18.87 9.54 -4.20
C LEU A 23 -20.00 8.69 -4.79
N LEU A 24 -20.91 8.16 -3.95
CA LEU A 24 -22.08 7.39 -4.41
C LEU A 24 -23.05 8.20 -5.24
N VAL A 25 -23.25 9.47 -4.87
CA VAL A 25 -24.22 10.38 -5.53
C VAL A 25 -23.56 11.32 -6.54
N ASP A 26 -22.28 11.13 -6.82
CA ASP A 26 -21.48 12.00 -7.73
C ASP A 26 -21.55 13.49 -7.32
N ASP A 27 -21.41 13.80 -6.01
CA ASP A 27 -21.47 15.18 -5.51
C ASP A 27 -20.36 16.04 -6.12
N ASP A 28 -20.75 17.01 -6.91
CA ASP A 28 -19.87 17.92 -7.63
C ASP A 28 -18.88 18.67 -6.74
N ALA A 29 -19.30 19.09 -5.55
CA ALA A 29 -18.43 19.85 -4.65
C ALA A 29 -17.33 18.95 -4.07
N CYS A 30 -17.67 17.70 -3.70
CA CYS A 30 -16.72 16.71 -3.26
C CYS A 30 -15.72 16.37 -4.37
N LEU A 31 -16.19 16.09 -5.57
CA LEU A 31 -15.34 15.76 -6.71
C LEU A 31 -14.37 16.90 -7.05
N ARG A 32 -14.83 18.15 -7.09
CA ARG A 32 -13.96 19.32 -7.27
C ARG A 32 -12.93 19.48 -6.14
N LEU A 33 -13.31 19.20 -4.91
CA LEU A 33 -12.38 19.24 -3.77
C LEU A 33 -11.30 18.18 -3.89
N MET A 34 -11.67 16.95 -4.28
CA MET A 34 -10.73 15.85 -4.55
C MET A 34 -9.77 16.23 -5.67
N ASP A 35 -10.27 16.74 -6.77
CA ASP A 35 -9.46 17.13 -7.94
C ASP A 35 -8.50 18.28 -7.59
N ARG A 36 -8.95 19.24 -6.78
CA ARG A 36 -8.07 20.33 -6.30
C ARG A 36 -6.93 19.81 -5.44
N ARG A 37 -7.22 18.89 -4.51
CA ARG A 37 -6.19 18.28 -3.66
C ARG A 37 -5.19 17.48 -4.47
N ILE A 38 -5.68 16.65 -5.37
CA ILE A 38 -4.84 15.84 -6.26
C ILE A 38 -4.01 16.72 -7.19
N GLY A 39 -4.58 17.81 -7.69
CA GLY A 39 -3.84 18.79 -8.50
C GLY A 39 -2.65 19.41 -7.75
N ILE A 40 -2.83 19.77 -6.48
CA ILE A 40 -1.75 20.28 -5.62
C ILE A 40 -0.67 19.21 -5.41
N GLN A 41 -1.06 17.97 -5.08
CA GLN A 41 -0.12 16.87 -4.88
C GLN A 41 0.66 16.55 -6.16
N TYR A 42 -0.03 16.54 -7.30
CA TYR A 42 0.58 16.32 -8.61
C TYR A 42 1.64 17.36 -8.94
N GLU A 43 1.33 18.65 -8.72
CA GLU A 43 2.27 19.75 -8.96
C GLU A 43 3.49 19.67 -8.03
N VAL A 44 3.27 19.41 -6.74
CA VAL A 44 4.36 19.24 -5.76
C VAL A 44 5.26 18.08 -6.15
N LEU A 45 4.69 16.93 -6.50
CA LEU A 45 5.45 15.75 -6.90
C LEU A 45 6.21 15.99 -8.21
N GLY A 46 5.60 16.63 -9.21
CA GLY A 46 6.28 16.99 -10.46
C GLY A 46 7.53 17.84 -10.21
N ARG A 47 7.39 18.92 -9.43
CA ARG A 47 8.52 19.78 -9.03
C ARG A 47 9.58 19.02 -8.22
N THR A 48 9.16 18.07 -7.37
CA THR A 48 10.09 17.24 -6.59
C THR A 48 10.90 16.34 -7.50
N LEU A 49 10.26 15.69 -8.47
CA LEU A 49 10.93 14.82 -9.43
C LEU A 49 11.91 15.60 -10.32
N GLU A 50 11.52 16.78 -10.79
CA GLU A 50 12.40 17.69 -11.54
C GLU A 50 13.63 18.10 -10.71
N ALA A 51 13.40 18.52 -9.46
CA ALA A 51 14.48 18.95 -8.57
C ALA A 51 15.43 17.80 -8.17
N ALA A 52 14.93 16.59 -8.07
CA ALA A 52 15.69 15.40 -7.71
C ALA A 52 16.66 14.93 -8.81
N LYS A 53 16.50 15.36 -10.06
CA LYS A 53 17.41 15.06 -11.18
C LYS A 53 17.79 13.57 -11.31
N GLY A 54 16.81 12.70 -11.18
CA GLY A 54 17.00 11.24 -11.23
C GLY A 54 17.42 10.59 -9.91
N GLY A 55 17.47 11.33 -8.80
CA GLY A 55 17.76 10.79 -7.48
C GLY A 55 16.57 10.12 -6.76
N ILE A 56 15.47 9.87 -7.47
CA ILE A 56 14.28 9.16 -6.95
C ILE A 56 14.07 7.92 -7.81
N ASP A 57 14.05 6.75 -7.19
CA ASP A 57 13.90 5.46 -7.86
C ASP A 57 12.45 5.01 -8.01
N MET A 58 11.53 5.54 -7.20
CA MET A 58 10.13 5.09 -7.18
C MET A 58 9.21 6.18 -6.62
N LEU A 59 8.03 6.34 -7.22
CA LEU A 59 6.96 7.19 -6.69
C LEU A 59 6.06 6.36 -5.78
N HIS A 60 5.79 6.84 -4.56
CA HIS A 60 4.88 6.22 -3.61
C HIS A 60 3.59 7.03 -3.49
N ILE A 61 2.46 6.41 -3.82
CA ILE A 61 1.12 6.95 -3.61
C ILE A 61 0.38 6.10 -2.56
N GLY A 62 -0.68 6.63 -1.96
CA GLY A 62 -1.42 5.90 -0.92
C GLY A 62 -2.92 6.15 -0.99
N GLU A 63 -3.68 5.05 -0.91
CA GLU A 63 -5.13 5.04 -0.82
C GLU A 63 -5.61 3.79 -0.10
N ASP A 64 -6.29 3.94 1.04
CA ASP A 64 -6.86 2.80 1.75
C ASP A 64 -8.21 2.42 1.15
N LEU A 65 -8.24 1.32 0.40
CA LEU A 65 -9.42 0.82 -0.31
C LEU A 65 -10.03 -0.41 0.36
N GLY A 66 -9.38 -0.96 1.39
CA GLY A 66 -9.80 -2.17 2.08
C GLY A 66 -10.10 -1.97 3.56
N THR A 67 -11.04 -2.77 4.05
CA THR A 67 -11.23 -3.06 5.47
C THR A 67 -10.61 -4.42 5.79
N GLN A 68 -10.70 -4.91 7.04
CA GLN A 68 -10.21 -6.26 7.35
C GLN A 68 -11.06 -7.37 6.69
N ILE A 69 -12.31 -7.08 6.35
CA ILE A 69 -13.28 -8.07 5.88
C ILE A 69 -13.73 -7.87 4.42
N GLY A 70 -13.26 -6.84 3.72
CA GLY A 70 -13.65 -6.59 2.34
C GLY A 70 -13.34 -5.18 1.86
N PRO A 71 -13.78 -4.83 0.65
CA PRO A 71 -13.61 -3.50 0.08
C PRO A 71 -14.26 -2.39 0.92
N LEU A 72 -13.64 -1.22 0.93
CA LEU A 72 -14.24 0.00 1.51
C LEU A 72 -15.22 0.66 0.53
N ILE A 73 -14.97 0.52 -0.77
CA ILE A 73 -15.83 1.00 -1.85
C ILE A 73 -15.99 -0.09 -2.91
N GLY A 74 -17.08 -0.03 -3.67
CA GLY A 74 -17.29 -0.95 -4.80
C GLY A 74 -16.33 -0.69 -5.97
N LEU A 75 -16.08 -1.73 -6.77
CA LEU A 75 -15.17 -1.68 -7.91
C LEU A 75 -15.58 -0.60 -8.94
N ASP A 76 -16.87 -0.44 -9.19
CA ASP A 76 -17.37 0.56 -10.14
C ASP A 76 -17.09 1.99 -9.67
N LEU A 77 -17.26 2.26 -8.37
CA LEU A 77 -16.93 3.53 -7.75
C LEU A 77 -15.43 3.81 -7.80
N PHE A 78 -14.61 2.79 -7.52
CA PHE A 78 -13.16 2.88 -7.67
C PHE A 78 -12.78 3.25 -9.10
N ARG A 79 -13.30 2.53 -10.09
CA ARG A 79 -12.99 2.76 -11.51
C ARG A 79 -13.46 4.12 -12.01
N ARG A 80 -14.60 4.60 -11.50
CA ARG A 80 -15.16 5.90 -11.88
C ARG A 80 -14.41 7.08 -11.27
N HIS A 81 -14.07 7.00 -9.99
CA HIS A 81 -13.54 8.16 -9.25
C HIS A 81 -12.07 8.07 -8.85
N ILE A 82 -11.57 6.91 -8.48
CA ILE A 82 -10.24 6.77 -7.89
C ILE A 82 -9.19 6.42 -8.96
N ARG A 83 -9.46 5.39 -9.75
CA ARG A 83 -8.53 4.91 -10.78
C ARG A 83 -8.06 6.00 -11.75
N PRO A 84 -8.91 6.90 -12.30
CA PRO A 84 -8.44 7.98 -13.18
C PRO A 84 -7.49 8.96 -12.48
N ARG A 85 -7.64 9.13 -11.17
CA ARG A 85 -6.77 9.97 -10.35
C ARG A 85 -5.42 9.29 -10.08
N HIS A 86 -5.41 7.96 -9.86
CA HIS A 86 -4.17 7.19 -9.80
C HIS A 86 -3.41 7.22 -11.13
N GLN A 87 -4.11 7.12 -12.27
CA GLN A 87 -3.50 7.16 -13.60
C GLN A 87 -2.64 8.41 -13.79
N ARG A 88 -3.09 9.57 -13.33
CA ARG A 88 -2.31 10.83 -13.42
C ARG A 88 -0.93 10.72 -12.78
N PHE A 89 -0.84 10.06 -11.62
CA PHE A 89 0.45 9.87 -10.94
C PHE A 89 1.33 8.81 -11.62
N VAL A 90 0.71 7.78 -12.18
CA VAL A 90 1.43 6.79 -12.98
C VAL A 90 2.00 7.41 -14.25
N ASP A 91 1.22 8.25 -14.93
CA ASP A 91 1.68 8.98 -16.12
C ASP A 91 2.83 9.94 -15.78
N LEU A 92 2.72 10.65 -14.65
CA LEU A 92 3.80 11.49 -14.14
C LEU A 92 5.08 10.68 -13.87
N ALA A 93 4.98 9.59 -13.12
CA ALA A 93 6.14 8.74 -12.82
C ALA A 93 6.77 8.16 -14.08
N SER A 94 5.94 7.75 -15.04
CA SER A 94 6.37 7.21 -16.33
C SER A 94 7.17 8.24 -17.15
N ALA A 95 6.80 9.52 -17.10
CA ALA A 95 7.55 10.60 -17.75
C ALA A 95 8.98 10.77 -17.19
N PHE A 96 9.22 10.33 -15.95
CA PHE A 96 10.55 10.31 -15.32
C PHE A 96 11.20 8.92 -15.34
N GLY A 97 10.58 7.92 -15.96
CA GLY A 97 11.11 6.56 -16.08
C GLY A 97 11.13 5.76 -14.78
N ILE A 98 10.33 6.13 -13.78
CA ILE A 98 10.29 5.47 -12.47
C ILE A 98 8.97 4.73 -12.25
N PRO A 99 8.98 3.57 -11.53
CA PRO A 99 7.78 2.83 -11.19
C PRO A 99 6.95 3.52 -10.10
N VAL A 100 5.68 3.12 -10.01
CA VAL A 100 4.78 3.53 -8.92
C VAL A 100 4.55 2.38 -7.95
N MET A 101 4.70 2.67 -6.66
CA MET A 101 4.25 1.85 -5.54
C MET A 101 2.97 2.45 -4.95
N ILE A 102 1.98 1.60 -4.68
CA ILE A 102 0.76 2.01 -3.98
C ILE A 102 0.69 1.41 -2.60
N HIS A 103 0.46 2.26 -1.61
CA HIS A 103 0.09 1.84 -0.26
C HIS A 103 -1.41 1.63 -0.19
N CYS A 104 -1.83 0.43 0.23
CA CYS A 104 -3.25 0.11 0.39
C CYS A 104 -3.45 -0.89 1.53
N CYS A 105 -3.98 -0.42 2.66
CA CYS A 105 -4.28 -1.26 3.80
C CYS A 105 -5.52 -2.14 3.58
N GLY A 106 -5.62 -3.20 4.38
CA GLY A 106 -6.76 -4.10 4.43
C GLY A 106 -6.91 -5.01 3.21
N SER A 107 -8.12 -5.51 3.01
CA SER A 107 -8.51 -6.37 1.89
C SER A 107 -8.56 -5.56 0.59
N SER A 108 -7.44 -5.49 -0.12
CA SER A 108 -7.25 -4.66 -1.31
C SER A 108 -6.97 -5.44 -2.59
N SER A 109 -6.80 -6.76 -2.52
CA SER A 109 -6.48 -7.61 -3.69
C SER A 109 -7.52 -7.55 -4.82
N TRP A 110 -8.74 -7.18 -4.50
CA TRP A 110 -9.81 -6.97 -5.49
C TRP A 110 -9.47 -5.85 -6.51
N ALA A 111 -8.62 -4.88 -6.13
CA ALA A 111 -8.19 -3.78 -7.00
C ALA A 111 -6.89 -4.09 -7.76
N PHE A 112 -6.19 -5.20 -7.48
CA PHE A 112 -4.86 -5.45 -8.03
C PHE A 112 -4.83 -5.60 -9.55
N SER A 113 -5.88 -6.15 -10.15
CA SER A 113 -5.99 -6.20 -11.62
C SER A 113 -6.05 -4.80 -12.21
N ASP A 114 -6.82 -3.89 -11.61
CA ASP A 114 -6.88 -2.50 -12.00
C ASP A 114 -5.57 -1.74 -11.75
N PHE A 115 -4.86 -2.04 -10.67
CA PHE A 115 -3.52 -1.49 -10.42
C PHE A 115 -2.54 -1.88 -11.53
N ILE A 116 -2.54 -3.17 -11.94
CA ILE A 116 -1.70 -3.65 -13.05
C ILE A 116 -2.02 -2.94 -14.35
N GLU A 117 -3.31 -2.82 -14.68
CA GLU A 117 -3.77 -2.14 -15.90
C GLU A 117 -3.44 -0.65 -15.91
N THR A 118 -3.52 0.01 -14.74
CA THR A 118 -3.15 1.41 -14.57
C THR A 118 -1.63 1.62 -14.75
N GLY A 119 -0.81 0.58 -14.50
CA GLY A 119 0.65 0.64 -14.61
C GLY A 119 1.38 0.70 -13.27
N ILE A 120 0.68 0.53 -12.15
CA ILE A 120 1.28 0.37 -10.82
C ILE A 120 2.09 -0.94 -10.82
N ARG A 121 3.29 -0.92 -10.26
CA ARG A 121 4.22 -2.04 -10.27
C ARG A 121 4.48 -2.66 -8.92
N VAL A 122 4.27 -1.93 -7.84
CA VAL A 122 4.52 -2.41 -6.48
C VAL A 122 3.30 -2.13 -5.61
N VAL A 123 2.91 -3.11 -4.80
CA VAL A 123 1.86 -2.94 -3.78
C VAL A 123 2.48 -3.05 -2.41
N ASP A 124 2.18 -2.07 -1.58
CA ASP A 124 2.63 -1.94 -0.21
C ASP A 124 1.50 -2.20 0.77
N THR A 125 1.84 -2.68 1.80
CA THR A 125 1.56 -3.21 3.12
C THR A 125 1.20 -4.69 3.12
N LEU A 126 0.23 -5.16 2.35
CA LEU A 126 -0.15 -6.57 2.22
C LEU A 126 -0.44 -7.23 3.58
N GLN A 127 -1.45 -6.72 4.30
CA GLN A 127 -1.85 -7.25 5.60
C GLN A 127 -2.36 -8.69 5.49
N PRO A 128 -1.62 -9.72 5.98
CA PRO A 128 -1.96 -11.13 5.74
C PRO A 128 -3.23 -11.60 6.48
N GLU A 129 -3.65 -10.85 7.50
CA GLU A 129 -4.89 -11.12 8.25
C GLU A 129 -6.15 -10.64 7.54
N ALA A 130 -6.03 -9.71 6.61
CA ALA A 130 -7.18 -9.20 5.89
C ALA A 130 -7.69 -10.25 4.90
N ARG A 131 -8.98 -10.22 4.64
CA ARG A 131 -9.63 -11.14 3.72
C ARG A 131 -9.01 -11.07 2.32
N ASP A 132 -8.75 -12.22 1.72
CA ASP A 132 -8.15 -12.38 0.38
C ASP A 132 -6.75 -11.76 0.23
N MET A 133 -6.00 -11.61 1.35
CA MET A 133 -4.66 -11.05 1.39
C MET A 133 -3.57 -12.06 1.82
N ALA A 134 -3.89 -13.37 1.83
CA ALA A 134 -2.91 -14.41 2.17
C ALA A 134 -1.69 -14.34 1.24
N PRO A 135 -0.44 -14.30 1.75
CA PRO A 135 0.77 -14.15 0.93
C PRO A 135 0.87 -15.17 -0.21
N ALA A 136 0.53 -16.45 0.04
CA ALA A 136 0.56 -17.49 -0.97
C ALA A 136 -0.45 -17.24 -2.11
N TYR A 137 -1.63 -16.71 -1.79
CA TYR A 137 -2.62 -16.32 -2.79
C TYR A 137 -2.09 -15.18 -3.64
N LEU A 138 -1.63 -14.10 -3.01
CA LEU A 138 -1.13 -12.91 -3.70
C LEU A 138 0.06 -13.25 -4.62
N LYS A 139 1.00 -14.05 -4.12
CA LYS A 139 2.18 -14.46 -4.90
C LYS A 139 1.80 -15.29 -6.12
N ARG A 140 0.87 -16.23 -5.97
CA ARG A 140 0.41 -17.08 -7.06
C ARG A 140 -0.33 -16.30 -8.14
N GLU A 141 -1.27 -15.43 -7.73
CA GLU A 141 -2.15 -14.73 -8.69
C GLU A 141 -1.47 -13.54 -9.35
N TYR A 142 -0.69 -12.77 -8.61
CA TYR A 142 -0.19 -11.47 -9.06
C TYR A 142 1.33 -11.38 -9.14
N GLY A 143 2.09 -12.30 -8.55
CA GLY A 143 3.54 -12.20 -8.41
C GLY A 143 4.35 -12.18 -9.71
N ARG A 144 3.73 -12.44 -10.86
CA ARG A 144 4.34 -12.27 -12.19
C ARG A 144 4.23 -10.84 -12.73
N LYS A 145 3.34 -10.02 -12.17
CA LYS A 145 3.00 -8.69 -12.69
C LYS A 145 3.23 -7.59 -11.66
N LEU A 146 3.19 -7.94 -10.36
CA LEU A 146 3.40 -7.03 -9.25
C LEU A 146 4.57 -7.47 -8.40
N ALA A 147 5.35 -6.51 -7.95
CA ALA A 147 6.24 -6.67 -6.82
C ALA A 147 5.47 -6.32 -5.52
N PHE A 148 5.95 -6.85 -4.41
CA PHE A 148 5.29 -6.77 -3.12
C PHE A 148 6.24 -6.23 -2.05
N HIS A 149 5.74 -5.30 -1.24
CA HIS A 149 6.44 -4.75 -0.10
C HIS A 149 5.57 -4.90 1.15
N GLY A 150 6.11 -5.49 2.24
CA GLY A 150 5.31 -5.68 3.47
C GLY A 150 5.20 -7.13 3.92
N CYS A 151 3.98 -7.62 4.12
CA CYS A 151 3.59 -8.98 4.55
C CYS A 151 3.96 -9.38 5.98
N ILE A 152 4.76 -8.62 6.73
CA ILE A 152 5.04 -8.94 8.14
C ILE A 152 4.04 -8.20 9.03
N SER A 153 3.10 -8.97 9.56
CA SER A 153 2.02 -8.42 10.39
C SER A 153 2.53 -7.62 11.59
N THR A 154 2.06 -6.39 11.72
CA THR A 154 2.29 -5.54 12.91
C THR A 154 1.32 -5.84 14.07
N ALA A 155 0.31 -6.69 13.82
CA ALA A 155 -0.62 -7.17 14.85
C ALA A 155 -0.37 -8.65 15.22
N GLY A 156 0.53 -9.32 14.52
CA GLY A 156 0.85 -10.74 14.67
C GLY A 156 2.06 -11.01 15.58
N ALA A 157 2.87 -11.98 15.18
CA ALA A 157 3.99 -12.49 15.97
C ALA A 157 5.02 -11.42 16.38
N VAL A 158 5.20 -10.37 15.59
CA VAL A 158 6.13 -9.28 15.93
C VAL A 158 5.63 -8.47 17.13
N ALA A 159 4.32 -8.25 17.23
CA ALA A 159 3.72 -7.50 18.34
C ALA A 159 3.47 -8.35 19.59
N THR A 160 2.97 -9.56 19.42
CA THR A 160 2.41 -10.35 20.54
C THR A 160 3.09 -11.68 20.78
N GLY A 161 3.98 -12.12 19.87
CA GLY A 161 4.69 -13.40 19.98
C GLY A 161 6.03 -13.30 20.71
N THR A 162 6.70 -14.44 20.80
CA THR A 162 8.09 -14.54 21.25
C THR A 162 9.06 -14.17 20.10
N VAL A 163 10.35 -13.98 20.43
CA VAL A 163 11.42 -13.83 19.44
C VAL A 163 11.44 -15.00 18.45
N ALA A 164 11.22 -16.24 18.93
CA ALA A 164 11.18 -17.42 18.09
C ALA A 164 9.98 -17.38 17.11
N ASP A 165 8.82 -16.90 17.56
CA ASP A 165 7.64 -16.73 16.73
C ASP A 165 7.85 -15.67 15.64
N ALA A 166 8.49 -14.55 15.99
CA ALA A 166 8.84 -13.51 15.04
C ALA A 166 9.79 -14.04 13.94
N ILE A 167 10.85 -14.77 14.32
CA ILE A 167 11.77 -15.41 13.37
C ILE A 167 11.03 -16.43 12.48
N ALA A 168 10.18 -17.29 13.06
CA ALA A 168 9.42 -18.27 12.32
C ALA A 168 8.43 -17.62 11.32
N CYS A 169 7.80 -16.50 11.71
CA CYS A 169 6.93 -15.71 10.85
C CYS A 169 7.69 -15.19 9.62
N VAL A 170 8.85 -14.55 9.85
CA VAL A 170 9.72 -14.04 8.77
C VAL A 170 10.12 -15.15 7.81
N ARG A 171 10.59 -16.29 8.33
CA ARG A 171 11.02 -17.43 7.49
C ARG A 171 9.88 -17.92 6.59
N ARG A 172 8.71 -18.17 7.17
CA ARG A 172 7.54 -18.62 6.39
C ARG A 172 7.15 -17.62 5.31
N THR A 173 7.17 -16.33 5.63
CA THR A 173 6.86 -15.27 4.67
C THR A 173 7.87 -15.24 3.52
N LEU A 174 9.17 -15.36 3.83
CA LEU A 174 10.23 -15.41 2.82
C LEU A 174 10.12 -16.66 1.94
N GLU A 175 9.86 -17.83 2.52
CA GLU A 175 9.66 -19.08 1.77
C GLU A 175 8.52 -18.99 0.75
N ILE A 176 7.48 -18.21 1.05
CA ILE A 176 6.34 -17.99 0.15
C ILE A 176 6.62 -16.91 -0.89
N MET A 177 7.16 -15.77 -0.45
CA MET A 177 7.18 -14.55 -1.23
C MET A 177 8.45 -14.36 -2.08
N MET A 178 9.57 -14.96 -1.71
CA MET A 178 10.84 -14.80 -2.45
C MET A 178 10.89 -15.54 -3.79
N PRO A 179 10.38 -16.78 -3.94
CA PRO A 179 10.53 -17.51 -5.19
C PRO A 179 10.11 -16.67 -6.41
N GLY A 180 11.02 -16.58 -7.40
CA GLY A 180 10.79 -15.77 -8.60
C GLY A 180 11.01 -14.25 -8.43
N GLY A 181 11.50 -13.79 -7.29
CA GLY A 181 11.79 -12.37 -7.03
C GLY A 181 10.58 -11.48 -6.75
N GLY A 182 10.77 -10.17 -6.79
CA GLY A 182 9.69 -9.19 -6.65
C GLY A 182 9.12 -9.05 -5.23
N TYR A 183 9.90 -9.35 -4.19
CA TYR A 183 9.47 -9.18 -2.82
C TYR A 183 10.50 -8.38 -2.00
N ALA A 184 10.03 -7.37 -1.31
CA ALA A 184 10.77 -6.63 -0.29
C ALA A 184 10.07 -6.77 1.07
N LEU A 185 10.76 -7.36 2.05
CA LEU A 185 10.22 -7.57 3.38
C LEU A 185 10.09 -6.26 4.14
N ALA A 186 8.92 -6.01 4.67
CA ALA A 186 8.64 -4.91 5.58
C ALA A 186 7.48 -5.26 6.52
N PRO A 187 7.32 -4.53 7.64
CA PRO A 187 6.09 -4.55 8.42
C PRO A 187 4.90 -4.06 7.58
N THR A 188 3.70 -4.60 7.84
CA THR A 188 2.47 -4.21 7.13
C THR A 188 1.97 -2.81 7.49
N HIS A 189 2.55 -2.19 8.48
CA HIS A 189 2.24 -0.84 8.93
C HIS A 189 3.40 -0.30 9.76
N GLN A 190 3.31 0.96 10.16
CA GLN A 190 4.18 1.52 11.17
C GLN A 190 4.19 0.63 12.44
N LEU A 191 5.38 0.22 12.88
CA LEU A 191 5.53 -0.51 14.13
C LEU A 191 5.01 0.34 15.30
N GLN A 192 4.20 -0.27 16.14
CA GLN A 192 3.58 0.40 17.28
C GLN A 192 4.36 0.09 18.58
N ASP A 193 4.09 0.85 19.63
CA ASP A 193 4.73 0.76 20.93
C ASP A 193 4.47 -0.57 21.66
N ASN A 194 3.45 -1.32 21.23
CA ASN A 194 3.19 -2.69 21.72
C ASN A 194 4.12 -3.75 21.12
N SER A 195 5.00 -3.39 20.17
CA SER A 195 5.93 -4.33 19.54
C SER A 195 7.24 -4.38 20.33
N PRO A 196 7.57 -5.52 21.02
CA PRO A 196 8.82 -5.63 21.77
C PRO A 196 10.04 -5.39 20.86
N THR A 197 10.96 -4.54 21.30
CA THR A 197 12.18 -4.23 20.55
C THR A 197 12.95 -5.48 20.12
N ALA A 198 13.01 -6.50 21.01
CA ALA A 198 13.67 -7.78 20.70
C ALA A 198 13.06 -8.49 19.50
N ASN A 199 11.71 -8.45 19.35
CA ASN A 199 11.02 -9.05 18.21
C ASN A 199 11.29 -8.27 16.93
N VAL A 200 11.35 -6.93 17.01
CA VAL A 200 11.67 -6.08 15.86
C VAL A 200 13.09 -6.34 15.36
N VAL A 201 14.07 -6.37 16.27
CA VAL A 201 15.47 -6.70 15.92
C VAL A 201 15.55 -8.09 15.31
N ALA A 202 14.92 -9.10 15.93
CA ALA A 202 14.91 -10.47 15.44
C ALA A 202 14.27 -10.61 14.05
N MET A 203 13.23 -9.82 13.76
CA MET A 203 12.59 -9.77 12.43
C MET A 203 13.61 -9.34 11.36
N TYR A 204 14.34 -8.24 11.57
CA TYR A 204 15.31 -7.76 10.60
C TYR A 204 16.57 -8.64 10.52
N ASP A 205 17.01 -9.24 11.62
CA ASP A 205 18.13 -10.20 11.61
C ASP A 205 17.76 -11.48 10.87
N ALA A 206 16.54 -12.00 11.06
CA ALA A 206 16.01 -13.11 10.30
C ALA A 206 15.91 -12.78 8.81
N ALA A 207 15.42 -11.57 8.46
CA ALA A 207 15.36 -11.10 7.09
C ALA A 207 16.73 -11.09 6.43
N ARG A 208 17.76 -10.55 7.10
CA ARG A 208 19.15 -10.56 6.58
C ARG A 208 19.71 -11.97 6.42
N LYS A 209 19.38 -12.86 7.36
CA LYS A 209 19.92 -14.23 7.38
C LYS A 209 19.29 -15.10 6.29
N TYR A 210 17.98 -15.02 6.10
CA TYR A 210 17.20 -15.92 5.26
C TYR A 210 16.70 -15.29 3.95
N GLY A 211 16.71 -13.96 3.83
CA GLY A 211 16.16 -13.20 2.70
C GLY A 211 17.19 -12.85 1.62
N ARG A 212 18.10 -13.77 1.28
CA ARG A 212 19.05 -13.59 0.18
C ARG A 212 18.57 -14.31 -1.05
N TYR A 213 18.52 -13.60 -2.19
CA TYR A 213 18.23 -14.17 -3.50
C TYR A 213 19.47 -14.82 -4.07
#